data_08aade27c8e874523d62d199e382ca54
#
_entry.id   08aade27c8e874523d62d199e382ca54
#
_cell.length_a   1.000
_cell.length_b   1.000
_cell.length_c   1.000
_cell.angle_alpha   90.00
_cell.angle_beta   90.00
_cell.angle_gamma   90.00
#
_symmetry.space_group_name_H-M   'P 1'
#
loop_
_entity.id
_entity.type
_entity.pdbx_description
1 polymer ?
#
loop_
_entity_poly.entity_id
_entity_poly.type
_entity_poly.pdbx_seq_one_letter_code
_entity_poly.pdbx_strand_id
1 'polypeptide(L)'
;DSIKEHVTYARKFTDDVEWSCEDGTRTDMDYMCKTVELAIKCGAKTINIPDTVGYTVPSEFTQIIKTLLNKVPNIDKAILSTHCHNDLGLAVANSLAGVQAGARQIECTINGIGERAGNASLEELVMALHVRKSFFNSFFKRNPDSPTPLTAIRTEEITKTSRLVSNLTGMTVQPNKAIVGANAFAHESGIHQDGVLKNRLTYEIIDAKTVGLSDNKISLGKLSGRSAVRARLEEMGYDLSREDLNDAFARFKDLADRKREITDRDLEAIVSEQVQLPEAKFQLSLVQVSCGNASKPTATISLLNTEDNTEDTAVSIGTGPVDAVCEALNKLAKVPNELIEFSVKSVTEGIDALGEVTIRIRRDNKIYSGHSADTDVVVAAANAYVNALNRLVFSEKKNSIHPQFDSLENSDSKFLSNPTN
;
A
#
# COMPACT_ATOMS: atom_id res chain seq x y z
N ASP A 1 -10.00 -17.36 -46.04
CA ASP A 1 -9.51 -16.29 -46.89
C ASP A 1 -9.15 -15.02 -46.08
N SER A 2 -10.02 -14.54 -45.19
CA SER A 2 -9.82 -13.34 -44.40
C SER A 2 -8.52 -13.35 -43.57
N ILE A 3 -8.23 -14.43 -42.85
CA ILE A 3 -6.98 -14.56 -42.06
C ILE A 3 -5.75 -14.37 -42.97
N LYS A 4 -5.73 -15.05 -44.09
CA LYS A 4 -4.62 -14.94 -45.06
C LYS A 4 -4.44 -13.52 -45.57
N GLU A 5 -5.54 -12.87 -45.94
CA GLU A 5 -5.53 -11.49 -46.45
C GLU A 5 -4.99 -10.51 -45.40
N HIS A 6 -5.61 -10.48 -44.20
CA HIS A 6 -5.31 -9.47 -43.23
C HIS A 6 -3.94 -9.68 -42.54
N VAL A 7 -3.56 -10.92 -42.18
CA VAL A 7 -2.24 -11.19 -41.61
C VAL A 7 -1.13 -10.88 -42.60
N THR A 8 -1.30 -11.30 -43.88
CA THR A 8 -0.33 -10.98 -44.91
C THR A 8 -0.22 -9.49 -45.18
N TYR A 9 -1.36 -8.76 -45.10
CA TYR A 9 -1.35 -7.32 -45.26
C TYR A 9 -0.63 -6.62 -44.09
N ALA A 10 -0.93 -6.98 -42.83
CA ALA A 10 -0.27 -6.43 -41.65
C ALA A 10 1.25 -6.66 -41.68
N ARG A 11 1.70 -7.82 -42.16
CA ARG A 11 3.11 -8.18 -42.31
C ARG A 11 3.89 -7.26 -43.25
N LYS A 12 3.24 -6.48 -44.09
CA LYS A 12 3.91 -5.47 -44.93
C LYS A 12 4.44 -4.28 -44.13
N PHE A 13 3.90 -4.05 -42.94
CA PHE A 13 4.22 -2.89 -42.12
C PHE A 13 5.08 -3.21 -40.89
N THR A 14 5.02 -4.46 -40.38
CA THR A 14 5.80 -4.90 -39.23
C THR A 14 6.05 -6.41 -39.29
N ASP A 15 7.16 -6.82 -38.68
CA ASP A 15 7.50 -8.24 -38.49
C ASP A 15 6.88 -8.81 -37.20
N ASP A 16 6.32 -7.97 -36.33
CA ASP A 16 5.69 -8.35 -35.09
C ASP A 16 4.16 -8.21 -35.23
N VAL A 17 3.54 -9.26 -35.76
CA VAL A 17 2.08 -9.35 -35.97
C VAL A 17 1.51 -10.38 -35.01
N GLU A 18 0.59 -9.94 -34.20
CA GLU A 18 -0.28 -10.79 -33.41
C GLU A 18 -1.59 -11.06 -34.16
N TRP A 19 -2.06 -12.29 -34.12
CA TRP A 19 -3.37 -12.70 -34.59
C TRP A 19 -4.20 -13.20 -33.39
N SER A 20 -5.39 -12.65 -33.24
CA SER A 20 -6.35 -13.01 -32.19
C SER A 20 -7.62 -13.55 -32.79
N CYS A 21 -8.10 -14.68 -32.32
CA CYS A 21 -9.41 -15.23 -32.72
C CYS A 21 -10.46 -14.79 -31.72
N GLU A 22 -11.55 -14.16 -32.19
CA GLU A 22 -12.69 -13.87 -31.30
C GLU A 22 -13.38 -15.16 -30.90
N ASP A 23 -13.84 -15.23 -29.64
CA ASP A 23 -14.57 -16.36 -29.07
C ASP A 23 -13.83 -17.70 -29.20
N GLY A 24 -12.53 -17.64 -28.98
CA GLY A 24 -11.65 -18.79 -29.16
C GLY A 24 -12.02 -19.98 -28.31
N THR A 25 -12.43 -19.75 -27.06
CA THR A 25 -12.69 -20.83 -26.10
C THR A 25 -13.97 -21.63 -26.39
N ARG A 26 -14.91 -21.07 -27.16
CA ARG A 26 -16.15 -21.76 -27.58
C ARG A 26 -16.10 -22.22 -29.05
N THR A 27 -14.97 -22.01 -29.73
CA THR A 27 -14.75 -22.42 -31.11
C THR A 27 -14.42 -23.94 -31.14
N ASP A 28 -14.94 -24.62 -32.18
CA ASP A 28 -14.53 -26.01 -32.46
C ASP A 28 -13.02 -26.15 -32.57
N MET A 29 -12.44 -27.08 -31.83
CA MET A 29 -10.98 -27.21 -31.66
C MET A 29 -10.25 -27.58 -32.97
N ASP A 30 -10.87 -28.39 -33.83
CA ASP A 30 -10.22 -28.76 -35.10
C ASP A 30 -10.25 -27.60 -36.08
N TYR A 31 -11.28 -26.79 -36.04
CA TYR A 31 -11.37 -25.54 -36.80
C TYR A 31 -10.35 -24.51 -36.26
N MET A 32 -10.25 -24.35 -34.92
CA MET A 32 -9.27 -23.45 -34.31
C MET A 32 -7.84 -23.84 -34.69
N CYS A 33 -7.49 -25.12 -34.60
CA CYS A 33 -6.16 -25.60 -35.01
C CYS A 33 -5.82 -25.20 -36.44
N LYS A 34 -6.78 -25.34 -37.39
CA LYS A 34 -6.59 -24.95 -38.81
C LYS A 34 -6.41 -23.44 -38.97
N THR A 35 -7.15 -22.63 -38.22
CA THR A 35 -7.06 -21.17 -38.31
C THR A 35 -5.74 -20.67 -37.71
N VAL A 36 -5.29 -21.23 -36.58
CA VAL A 36 -4.00 -20.95 -35.95
C VAL A 36 -2.85 -21.33 -36.86
N GLU A 37 -2.87 -22.54 -37.45
CA GLU A 37 -1.84 -22.97 -38.42
C GLU A 37 -1.75 -22.00 -39.59
N LEU A 38 -2.90 -21.57 -40.13
CA LEU A 38 -2.95 -20.63 -41.25
C LEU A 38 -2.40 -19.25 -40.86
N ALA A 39 -2.78 -18.72 -39.69
CA ALA A 39 -2.28 -17.43 -39.22
C ALA A 39 -0.75 -17.42 -39.07
N ILE A 40 -0.19 -18.46 -38.47
CA ILE A 40 1.27 -18.64 -38.34
C ILE A 40 1.93 -18.75 -39.73
N LYS A 41 1.34 -19.52 -40.64
CA LYS A 41 1.84 -19.65 -42.04
C LYS A 41 1.83 -18.32 -42.80
N CYS A 42 0.88 -17.43 -42.50
CA CYS A 42 0.81 -16.09 -43.06
C CYS A 42 1.76 -15.08 -42.39
N GLY A 43 2.42 -15.48 -41.30
CA GLY A 43 3.49 -14.71 -40.67
C GLY A 43 3.12 -14.11 -39.29
N ALA A 44 2.03 -14.50 -38.67
CA ALA A 44 1.76 -14.13 -37.27
C ALA A 44 2.84 -14.72 -36.35
N LYS A 45 3.38 -13.90 -35.45
CA LYS A 45 4.41 -14.27 -34.49
C LYS A 45 3.83 -14.55 -33.11
N THR A 46 2.67 -14.00 -32.82
CA THR A 46 1.91 -14.23 -31.60
C THR A 46 0.50 -14.68 -31.97
N ILE A 47 0.05 -15.72 -31.30
CA ILE A 47 -1.31 -16.24 -31.42
C ILE A 47 -2.00 -16.05 -30.10
N ASN A 48 -2.96 -15.15 -30.05
CA ASN A 48 -3.73 -14.87 -28.86
C ASN A 48 -5.00 -15.72 -28.83
N ILE A 49 -5.26 -16.38 -27.71
CA ILE A 49 -6.43 -17.22 -27.47
C ILE A 49 -7.31 -16.54 -26.43
N PRO A 50 -8.38 -15.86 -26.87
CA PRO A 50 -9.27 -15.14 -25.98
C PRO A 50 -10.36 -16.03 -25.40
N ASP A 51 -10.55 -15.95 -24.10
CA ASP A 51 -11.77 -16.32 -23.40
C ASP A 51 -12.69 -15.10 -23.38
N THR A 52 -13.27 -14.81 -24.53
CA THR A 52 -13.98 -13.55 -24.84
C THR A 52 -15.17 -13.26 -23.92
N VAL A 53 -15.83 -14.30 -23.43
CA VAL A 53 -17.01 -14.19 -22.56
C VAL A 53 -16.73 -14.64 -21.11
N GLY A 54 -15.47 -14.89 -20.76
CA GLY A 54 -15.07 -15.30 -19.42
C GLY A 54 -15.74 -16.60 -18.96
N TYR A 55 -15.85 -17.57 -19.88
CA TYR A 55 -16.67 -18.77 -19.75
C TYR A 55 -15.90 -19.97 -19.22
N THR A 56 -14.61 -20.07 -19.53
CA THR A 56 -13.83 -21.28 -19.20
C THR A 56 -13.42 -21.36 -17.72
N VAL A 57 -13.19 -22.58 -17.28
CA VAL A 57 -12.47 -22.85 -16.03
C VAL A 57 -11.00 -23.22 -16.30
N PRO A 58 -10.08 -23.15 -15.33
CA PRO A 58 -8.65 -23.31 -15.57
C PRO A 58 -8.26 -24.65 -16.25
N SER A 59 -8.96 -25.73 -15.93
CA SER A 59 -8.72 -27.05 -16.56
C SER A 59 -9.08 -27.08 -18.04
N GLU A 60 -10.17 -26.45 -18.42
CA GLU A 60 -10.60 -26.32 -19.83
C GLU A 60 -9.63 -25.44 -20.61
N PHE A 61 -9.25 -24.29 -20.06
CA PHE A 61 -8.29 -23.39 -20.70
C PHE A 61 -6.92 -24.07 -20.88
N THR A 62 -6.46 -24.82 -19.87
CA THR A 62 -5.26 -25.66 -19.95
C THR A 62 -5.37 -26.66 -21.11
N GLN A 63 -6.53 -27.31 -21.26
CA GLN A 63 -6.74 -28.32 -22.34
C GLN A 63 -6.71 -27.67 -23.72
N ILE A 64 -7.27 -26.49 -23.88
CA ILE A 64 -7.24 -25.73 -25.15
C ILE A 64 -5.80 -25.43 -25.54
N ILE A 65 -4.99 -24.83 -24.64
CA ILE A 65 -3.59 -24.51 -24.93
C ILE A 65 -2.77 -25.75 -25.26
N LYS A 66 -2.92 -26.83 -24.49
CA LYS A 66 -2.23 -28.11 -24.75
C LYS A 66 -2.64 -28.73 -26.08
N THR A 67 -3.91 -28.64 -26.45
CA THR A 67 -4.41 -29.16 -27.74
C THR A 67 -3.78 -28.41 -28.90
N LEU A 68 -3.68 -27.07 -28.84
CA LEU A 68 -3.01 -26.28 -29.86
C LEU A 68 -1.52 -26.64 -29.98
N LEU A 69 -0.80 -26.76 -28.85
CA LEU A 69 0.61 -27.16 -28.84
C LEU A 69 0.84 -28.55 -29.44
N ASN A 70 -0.10 -29.46 -29.30
CA ASN A 70 0.03 -30.84 -29.79
C ASN A 70 -0.44 -31.03 -31.22
N LYS A 71 -1.48 -30.30 -31.67
CA LYS A 71 -2.12 -30.52 -32.97
C LYS A 71 -1.68 -29.56 -34.06
N VAL A 72 -1.20 -28.37 -33.74
CA VAL A 72 -0.80 -27.36 -34.73
C VAL A 72 0.65 -27.59 -35.17
N PRO A 73 0.90 -27.98 -36.42
CA PRO A 73 2.23 -28.45 -36.84
C PRO A 73 3.33 -27.41 -36.81
N ASN A 74 2.99 -26.12 -36.91
CA ASN A 74 3.95 -25.00 -36.99
C ASN A 74 3.86 -24.10 -35.74
N ILE A 75 3.32 -24.60 -34.62
CA ILE A 75 3.11 -23.83 -33.41
C ILE A 75 4.41 -23.32 -32.77
N ASP A 76 5.51 -24.02 -33.01
CA ASP A 76 6.85 -23.67 -32.55
C ASP A 76 7.39 -22.35 -33.16
N LYS A 77 6.73 -21.84 -34.20
CA LYS A 77 7.10 -20.58 -34.87
C LYS A 77 6.39 -19.35 -34.30
N ALA A 78 5.50 -19.53 -33.33
CA ALA A 78 4.77 -18.46 -32.71
C ALA A 78 4.72 -18.58 -31.19
N ILE A 79 4.47 -17.46 -30.53
CA ILE A 79 4.20 -17.40 -29.10
C ILE A 79 2.70 -17.55 -28.89
N LEU A 80 2.27 -18.43 -27.97
CA LEU A 80 0.88 -18.47 -27.53
C LEU A 80 0.66 -17.40 -26.45
N SER A 81 -0.37 -16.59 -26.64
CA SER A 81 -0.87 -15.58 -25.72
C SER A 81 -2.22 -15.99 -25.15
N THR A 82 -2.51 -15.51 -23.94
CA THR A 82 -3.80 -15.68 -23.28
C THR A 82 -4.47 -14.34 -23.08
N HIS A 83 -5.78 -14.25 -23.32
CA HIS A 83 -6.59 -13.09 -23.05
C HIS A 83 -7.89 -13.54 -22.38
N CYS A 84 -8.07 -13.26 -21.09
CA CYS A 84 -9.18 -13.81 -20.32
C CYS A 84 -10.04 -12.70 -19.72
N HIS A 85 -11.35 -12.75 -20.01
CA HIS A 85 -12.35 -11.92 -19.35
C HIS A 85 -12.77 -12.52 -18.00
N ASN A 86 -13.32 -11.69 -17.12
CA ASN A 86 -13.50 -12.01 -15.70
C ASN A 86 -14.96 -12.26 -15.29
N ASP A 87 -15.81 -12.65 -16.22
CA ASP A 87 -17.25 -12.81 -15.98
C ASP A 87 -17.58 -13.84 -14.88
N LEU A 88 -16.81 -14.91 -14.78
CA LEU A 88 -16.89 -15.89 -13.69
C LEU A 88 -15.88 -15.65 -12.55
N GLY A 89 -15.13 -14.53 -12.58
CA GLY A 89 -14.08 -14.26 -11.59
C GLY A 89 -12.83 -15.12 -11.75
N LEU A 90 -12.60 -15.72 -12.93
CA LEU A 90 -11.53 -16.69 -13.17
C LEU A 90 -10.44 -16.20 -14.14
N ALA A 91 -10.47 -14.95 -14.58
CA ALA A 91 -9.54 -14.46 -15.59
C ALA A 91 -8.08 -14.64 -15.22
N VAL A 92 -7.67 -14.30 -14.01
CA VAL A 92 -6.30 -14.49 -13.51
C VAL A 92 -5.94 -15.97 -13.42
N ALA A 93 -6.85 -16.79 -12.90
CA ALA A 93 -6.64 -18.24 -12.78
C ALA A 93 -6.49 -18.91 -14.14
N ASN A 94 -7.31 -18.56 -15.12
CA ASN A 94 -7.23 -19.06 -16.49
C ASN A 94 -5.93 -18.64 -17.17
N SER A 95 -5.53 -17.38 -17.04
CA SER A 95 -4.26 -16.87 -17.59
C SER A 95 -3.05 -17.62 -17.03
N LEU A 96 -3.01 -17.84 -15.71
CA LEU A 96 -1.95 -18.63 -15.07
C LEU A 96 -1.97 -20.09 -15.50
N ALA A 97 -3.16 -20.69 -15.69
CA ALA A 97 -3.32 -22.03 -16.22
C ALA A 97 -2.80 -22.14 -17.66
N GLY A 98 -3.05 -21.12 -18.48
CA GLY A 98 -2.49 -21.00 -19.83
C GLY A 98 -0.96 -20.98 -19.84
N VAL A 99 -0.34 -20.22 -18.92
CA VAL A 99 1.12 -20.18 -18.75
C VAL A 99 1.67 -21.54 -18.36
N GLN A 100 1.03 -22.24 -17.42
CA GLN A 100 1.40 -23.60 -17.02
C GLN A 100 1.26 -24.59 -18.19
N ALA A 101 0.27 -24.40 -19.05
CA ALA A 101 0.03 -25.21 -20.22
C ALA A 101 1.04 -24.96 -21.37
N GLY A 102 1.69 -23.78 -21.39
CA GLY A 102 2.71 -23.47 -22.40
C GLY A 102 2.62 -22.09 -23.03
N ALA A 103 1.62 -21.27 -22.71
CA ALA A 103 1.58 -19.87 -23.14
C ALA A 103 2.78 -19.09 -22.57
N ARG A 104 3.22 -18.07 -23.32
CA ARG A 104 4.38 -17.24 -22.94
C ARG A 104 4.10 -15.75 -22.98
N GLN A 105 2.87 -15.38 -23.34
CA GLN A 105 2.37 -14.03 -23.24
C GLN A 105 1.02 -14.05 -22.54
N ILE A 106 0.74 -13.00 -21.77
CA ILE A 106 -0.55 -12.75 -21.13
C ILE A 106 -0.99 -11.34 -21.48
N GLU A 107 -2.20 -11.20 -22.04
CA GLU A 107 -2.89 -9.93 -22.14
C GLU A 107 -3.68 -9.69 -20.86
N CYS A 108 -3.48 -8.53 -20.27
CA CYS A 108 -4.12 -8.18 -19.02
C CYS A 108 -4.22 -6.65 -18.89
N THR A 109 -4.96 -6.20 -17.90
CA THR A 109 -5.15 -4.76 -17.69
C THR A 109 -4.84 -4.38 -16.24
N ILE A 110 -4.40 -3.15 -16.04
CA ILE A 110 -4.20 -2.60 -14.70
C ILE A 110 -5.56 -2.52 -14.00
N ASN A 111 -5.64 -2.96 -12.75
CA ASN A 111 -6.87 -3.08 -11.96
C ASN A 111 -7.91 -4.07 -12.54
N GLY A 112 -7.56 -4.81 -13.57
CA GLY A 112 -8.51 -5.69 -14.26
C GLY A 112 -9.62 -4.94 -14.99
N ILE A 113 -9.42 -3.66 -15.34
CA ILE A 113 -10.44 -2.88 -16.05
C ILE A 113 -10.73 -3.48 -17.42
N GLY A 114 -11.97 -3.34 -17.90
CA GLY A 114 -12.40 -3.85 -19.19
C GLY A 114 -13.92 -3.93 -19.30
N GLU A 115 -14.39 -4.55 -20.36
CA GLU A 115 -15.81 -4.76 -20.57
C GLU A 115 -16.44 -5.67 -19.51
N ARG A 116 -17.69 -5.46 -19.20
CA ARG A 116 -18.52 -6.25 -18.26
C ARG A 116 -17.86 -6.38 -16.89
N ALA A 117 -17.33 -7.57 -16.54
CA ALA A 117 -16.63 -7.81 -15.28
C ALA A 117 -15.11 -7.55 -15.33
N GLY A 118 -14.62 -7.07 -16.49
CA GLY A 118 -13.21 -6.74 -16.72
C GLY A 118 -12.38 -7.88 -17.27
N ASN A 119 -11.07 -7.68 -17.25
CA ASN A 119 -10.04 -8.58 -17.73
C ASN A 119 -9.20 -9.18 -16.58
N ALA A 120 -8.26 -10.03 -16.93
CA ALA A 120 -7.23 -10.46 -16.01
C ALA A 120 -6.44 -9.25 -15.47
N SER A 121 -6.22 -9.22 -14.17
CA SER A 121 -5.59 -8.13 -13.44
C SER A 121 -4.06 -8.24 -13.51
N LEU A 122 -3.36 -7.24 -14.05
CA LEU A 122 -1.91 -7.25 -14.22
C LEU A 122 -1.19 -7.44 -12.88
N GLU A 123 -1.57 -6.68 -11.86
CA GLU A 123 -0.96 -6.72 -10.54
C GLU A 123 -1.09 -8.11 -9.87
N GLU A 124 -2.21 -8.78 -10.06
CA GLU A 124 -2.44 -10.11 -9.50
C GLU A 124 -1.59 -11.17 -10.22
N LEU A 125 -1.50 -11.10 -11.55
CA LEU A 125 -0.65 -11.98 -12.35
C LEU A 125 0.83 -11.80 -12.03
N VAL A 126 1.30 -10.55 -12.01
CA VAL A 126 2.71 -10.22 -11.73
C VAL A 126 3.10 -10.69 -10.34
N MET A 127 2.26 -10.42 -9.33
CA MET A 127 2.56 -10.82 -7.95
C MET A 127 2.42 -12.33 -7.73
N ALA A 128 1.50 -13.02 -8.40
CA ALA A 128 1.45 -14.48 -8.37
C ALA A 128 2.74 -15.11 -8.94
N LEU A 129 3.24 -14.59 -10.06
CA LEU A 129 4.52 -15.03 -10.65
C LEU A 129 5.71 -14.67 -9.76
N HIS A 130 5.69 -13.53 -9.10
CA HIS A 130 6.76 -13.07 -8.20
C HIS A 130 6.84 -13.93 -6.94
N VAL A 131 5.74 -14.09 -6.22
CA VAL A 131 5.68 -14.83 -4.94
C VAL A 131 5.89 -16.33 -5.15
N ARG A 132 5.33 -16.89 -6.23
CA ARG A 132 5.41 -18.31 -6.53
C ARG A 132 6.45 -18.64 -7.62
N LYS A 133 7.51 -17.82 -7.70
CA LYS A 133 8.55 -17.94 -8.72
C LYS A 133 9.17 -19.34 -8.79
N SER A 134 9.48 -19.95 -7.66
CA SER A 134 10.04 -21.32 -7.63
C SER A 134 9.10 -22.35 -8.26
N PHE A 135 7.79 -22.24 -7.98
CA PHE A 135 6.77 -23.08 -8.58
C PHE A 135 6.71 -22.89 -10.10
N PHE A 136 6.62 -21.67 -10.58
CA PHE A 136 6.53 -21.40 -12.02
C PHE A 136 7.82 -21.70 -12.77
N ASN A 137 8.99 -21.57 -12.17
CA ASN A 137 10.27 -21.93 -12.78
C ASN A 137 10.30 -23.38 -13.28
N SER A 138 9.60 -24.30 -12.58
CA SER A 138 9.51 -25.71 -12.98
C SER A 138 8.89 -25.87 -14.38
N PHE A 139 7.88 -25.05 -14.74
CA PHE A 139 7.25 -25.06 -16.06
C PHE A 139 8.11 -24.46 -17.17
N PHE A 140 9.05 -23.60 -16.78
CA PHE A 140 10.01 -23.00 -17.72
C PHE A 140 11.31 -23.79 -17.83
N LYS A 141 11.41 -24.96 -17.20
CA LYS A 141 12.63 -25.79 -17.13
C LYS A 141 13.83 -24.99 -16.58
N ARG A 142 13.57 -24.09 -15.66
CA ARG A 142 14.57 -23.28 -14.94
C ARG A 142 14.84 -23.89 -13.56
N ASN A 143 15.99 -23.57 -12.99
CA ASN A 143 16.25 -23.86 -11.60
C ASN A 143 15.17 -23.19 -10.73
N PRO A 144 14.46 -23.89 -9.82
CA PRO A 144 13.48 -23.31 -8.92
C PRO A 144 13.99 -22.10 -8.15
N ASP A 145 15.26 -22.12 -7.74
CA ASP A 145 15.92 -21.06 -6.97
C ASP A 145 16.59 -19.99 -7.85
N SER A 146 16.33 -19.99 -9.17
CA SER A 146 16.90 -18.98 -10.06
C SER A 146 16.58 -17.56 -9.58
N PRO A 147 17.57 -16.67 -9.44
CA PRO A 147 17.35 -15.29 -9.05
C PRO A 147 16.61 -14.48 -10.14
N THR A 148 16.66 -14.94 -11.40
CA THR A 148 16.07 -14.22 -12.53
C THR A 148 14.55 -14.12 -12.39
N PRO A 149 13.96 -12.91 -12.44
CA PRO A 149 12.52 -12.75 -12.39
C PRO A 149 11.82 -13.36 -13.61
N LEU A 150 10.55 -13.71 -13.47
CA LEU A 150 9.73 -14.25 -14.57
C LEU A 150 9.16 -13.14 -15.46
N THR A 151 9.14 -11.91 -14.99
CA THR A 151 8.77 -10.70 -15.73
C THR A 151 9.71 -9.56 -15.39
N ALA A 152 9.88 -8.61 -16.29
CA ALA A 152 10.66 -7.40 -16.07
C ALA A 152 9.86 -6.24 -15.46
N ILE A 153 8.59 -6.47 -15.11
CA ILE A 153 7.74 -5.44 -14.49
C ILE A 153 8.27 -5.13 -13.08
N ARG A 154 8.47 -3.84 -12.80
CA ARG A 154 8.88 -3.34 -11.49
C ARG A 154 7.70 -3.36 -10.54
N THR A 155 7.72 -4.27 -9.59
CA THR A 155 6.59 -4.49 -8.66
C THR A 155 6.34 -3.30 -7.75
N GLU A 156 7.37 -2.53 -7.40
CA GLU A 156 7.29 -1.32 -6.58
C GLU A 156 6.48 -0.17 -7.21
N GLU A 157 6.22 -0.22 -8.51
CA GLU A 157 5.38 0.77 -9.20
C GLU A 157 3.90 0.37 -9.26
N ILE A 158 3.53 -0.83 -8.84
CA ILE A 158 2.18 -1.39 -8.99
C ILE A 158 1.12 -0.49 -8.33
N THR A 159 1.29 -0.16 -7.06
CA THR A 159 0.29 0.65 -6.33
C THR A 159 0.15 2.06 -6.91
N LYS A 160 1.26 2.68 -7.30
CA LYS A 160 1.26 4.00 -7.94
C LYS A 160 0.54 3.97 -9.28
N THR A 161 0.81 2.96 -10.10
CA THR A 161 0.17 2.77 -11.41
C THR A 161 -1.32 2.49 -11.26
N SER A 162 -1.71 1.64 -10.31
CA SER A 162 -3.11 1.34 -10.00
C SER A 162 -3.89 2.61 -9.62
N ARG A 163 -3.32 3.46 -8.75
CA ARG A 163 -3.92 4.74 -8.36
C ARG A 163 -4.03 5.71 -9.54
N LEU A 164 -3.01 5.79 -10.37
CA LEU A 164 -3.02 6.65 -11.56
C LEU A 164 -4.14 6.26 -12.51
N VAL A 165 -4.27 4.97 -12.83
CA VAL A 165 -5.34 4.47 -13.71
C VAL A 165 -6.72 4.71 -13.09
N SER A 166 -6.90 4.44 -11.80
CA SER A 166 -8.15 4.72 -11.09
C SER A 166 -8.54 6.20 -11.17
N ASN A 167 -7.59 7.11 -10.97
CA ASN A 167 -7.84 8.55 -11.04
C ASN A 167 -8.18 9.02 -12.46
N LEU A 168 -7.48 8.51 -13.48
CA LEU A 168 -7.71 8.90 -14.88
C LEU A 168 -9.01 8.36 -15.45
N THR A 169 -9.42 7.15 -15.04
CA THR A 169 -10.62 6.49 -15.55
C THR A 169 -11.87 6.79 -14.72
N GLY A 170 -11.71 7.28 -13.48
CA GLY A 170 -12.80 7.40 -12.51
C GLY A 170 -13.30 6.06 -11.94
N MET A 171 -12.70 4.93 -12.35
CA MET A 171 -13.06 3.60 -11.86
C MET A 171 -12.32 3.31 -10.54
N THR A 172 -13.03 3.35 -9.44
CA THR A 172 -12.45 3.12 -8.10
C THR A 172 -12.13 1.65 -7.87
N VAL A 173 -10.98 1.41 -7.23
CA VAL A 173 -10.56 0.06 -6.82
C VAL A 173 -11.34 -0.36 -5.58
N GLN A 174 -11.91 -1.56 -5.59
CA GLN A 174 -12.59 -2.12 -4.41
C GLN A 174 -11.60 -2.24 -3.24
N PRO A 175 -12.01 -1.92 -1.99
CA PRO A 175 -11.11 -1.99 -0.83
C PRO A 175 -10.48 -3.37 -0.60
N ASN A 176 -11.19 -4.44 -0.91
CA ASN A 176 -10.75 -5.82 -0.76
C ASN A 176 -10.10 -6.41 -2.03
N LYS A 177 -9.83 -5.57 -3.06
CA LYS A 177 -9.13 -6.07 -4.26
C LYS A 177 -7.73 -6.56 -3.90
N ALA A 178 -7.38 -7.73 -4.40
CA ALA A 178 -6.05 -8.29 -4.17
C ALA A 178 -4.95 -7.31 -4.63
N ILE A 179 -3.84 -7.28 -3.93
CA ILE A 179 -2.62 -6.52 -4.18
C ILE A 179 -2.77 -5.00 -3.99
N VAL A 180 -3.79 -4.36 -4.58
CA VAL A 180 -3.89 -2.88 -4.66
C VAL A 180 -5.05 -2.28 -3.87
N GLY A 181 -5.94 -3.11 -3.35
CA GLY A 181 -7.05 -2.64 -2.52
C GLY A 181 -6.57 -2.06 -1.19
N ALA A 182 -7.32 -1.11 -0.64
CA ALA A 182 -6.97 -0.44 0.62
C ALA A 182 -6.81 -1.41 1.81
N ASN A 183 -7.51 -2.55 1.76
CA ASN A 183 -7.47 -3.58 2.81
C ASN A 183 -6.50 -4.74 2.49
N ALA A 184 -5.80 -4.71 1.34
CA ALA A 184 -4.97 -5.84 0.90
C ALA A 184 -3.86 -6.22 1.89
N PHE A 185 -3.40 -5.25 2.70
CA PHE A 185 -2.36 -5.41 3.72
C PHE A 185 -2.85 -5.01 5.12
N ALA A 186 -4.18 -5.06 5.36
CA ALA A 186 -4.77 -4.71 6.64
C ALA A 186 -5.13 -5.98 7.42
N HIS A 187 -4.78 -6.01 8.70
CA HIS A 187 -5.13 -7.08 9.64
C HIS A 187 -6.01 -6.51 10.74
N GLU A 188 -7.23 -7.01 10.89
CA GLU A 188 -8.18 -6.56 11.92
C GLU A 188 -8.28 -7.55 13.09
N SER A 189 -8.18 -8.86 12.81
CA SER A 189 -8.26 -9.90 13.84
C SER A 189 -7.07 -9.85 14.80
N GLY A 190 -7.34 -9.86 16.11
CA GLY A 190 -6.31 -9.80 17.15
C GLY A 190 -5.27 -10.92 17.06
N ILE A 191 -5.66 -12.14 16.68
CA ILE A 191 -4.73 -13.27 16.50
C ILE A 191 -3.81 -13.05 15.29
N HIS A 192 -4.34 -12.46 14.21
CA HIS A 192 -3.53 -12.12 13.02
C HIS A 192 -2.56 -11.00 13.34
N GLN A 193 -3.02 -9.94 14.02
CA GLN A 193 -2.18 -8.82 14.44
C GLN A 193 -1.04 -9.26 15.36
N ASP A 194 -1.32 -10.11 16.35
CA ASP A 194 -0.30 -10.67 17.24
C ASP A 194 0.71 -11.54 16.47
N GLY A 195 0.22 -12.34 15.52
CA GLY A 195 1.08 -13.14 14.65
C GLY A 195 2.01 -12.30 13.77
N VAL A 196 1.48 -11.25 13.13
CA VAL A 196 2.26 -10.32 12.29
C VAL A 196 3.30 -9.56 13.10
N LEU A 197 2.95 -9.08 14.31
CA LEU A 197 3.88 -8.41 15.22
C LEU A 197 5.05 -9.30 15.64
N LYS A 198 4.81 -10.60 15.82
CA LYS A 198 5.86 -11.57 16.18
C LYS A 198 6.69 -11.98 14.97
N ASN A 199 6.04 -12.26 13.85
CA ASN A 199 6.67 -12.60 12.58
C ASN A 199 5.71 -12.35 11.43
N ARG A 200 6.01 -11.39 10.57
CA ARG A 200 5.18 -11.02 9.40
C ARG A 200 4.84 -12.22 8.51
N LEU A 201 5.78 -13.12 8.29
CA LEU A 201 5.59 -14.31 7.45
C LEU A 201 4.49 -15.26 7.94
N THR A 202 3.99 -15.08 9.17
CA THR A 202 2.88 -15.91 9.71
C THR A 202 1.59 -15.71 8.92
N TYR A 203 1.31 -14.48 8.46
CA TYR A 203 0.07 -14.13 7.76
C TYR A 203 0.28 -13.31 6.49
N GLU A 204 1.51 -12.93 6.16
CA GLU A 204 1.83 -12.14 4.98
C GLU A 204 2.73 -12.91 4.03
N ILE A 205 2.24 -13.14 2.81
CA ILE A 205 3.01 -13.75 1.71
C ILE A 205 3.67 -12.70 0.82
N ILE A 206 3.34 -11.41 1.00
CA ILE A 206 3.82 -10.25 0.25
C ILE A 206 4.14 -9.15 1.25
N ASP A 207 5.35 -8.59 1.18
CA ASP A 207 5.68 -7.34 1.88
C ASP A 207 5.04 -6.17 1.12
N ALA A 208 4.35 -5.27 1.82
CA ALA A 208 3.72 -4.08 1.23
C ALA A 208 4.73 -3.21 0.45
N LYS A 209 5.98 -3.16 0.88
CA LYS A 209 7.07 -2.45 0.18
C LYS A 209 7.33 -3.01 -1.21
N THR A 210 7.13 -4.31 -1.42
CA THR A 210 7.31 -4.96 -2.73
C THR A 210 6.36 -4.38 -3.79
N VAL A 211 5.20 -3.87 -3.39
CA VAL A 211 4.20 -3.26 -4.28
C VAL A 211 4.16 -1.74 -4.20
N GLY A 212 5.16 -1.11 -3.53
CA GLY A 212 5.32 0.34 -3.47
C GLY A 212 4.51 1.03 -2.36
N LEU A 213 4.12 0.30 -1.33
CA LEU A 213 3.54 0.88 -0.11
C LEU A 213 4.63 1.07 0.95
N SER A 214 4.54 2.15 1.72
CA SER A 214 5.56 2.48 2.74
C SER A 214 5.56 1.52 3.91
N ASP A 215 4.38 1.10 4.38
CA ASP A 215 4.21 0.10 5.45
C ASP A 215 2.79 -0.48 5.49
N ASN A 216 2.62 -1.61 6.20
CA ASN A 216 1.33 -2.22 6.47
C ASN A 216 0.61 -1.42 7.56
N LYS A 217 -0.65 -1.04 7.34
CA LYS A 217 -1.47 -0.41 8.36
C LYS A 217 -2.14 -1.48 9.22
N ILE A 218 -1.86 -1.49 10.51
CA ILE A 218 -2.68 -2.20 11.48
C ILE A 218 -3.96 -1.37 11.66
N SER A 219 -5.05 -1.84 11.06
CA SER A 219 -6.38 -1.24 11.27
C SER A 219 -6.92 -1.70 12.62
N LEU A 220 -7.23 -0.75 13.50
CA LEU A 220 -7.79 -1.05 14.81
C LEU A 220 -9.32 -1.04 14.76
N GLY A 221 -9.92 -2.11 15.27
CA GLY A 221 -11.35 -2.30 15.30
C GLY A 221 -11.79 -3.27 16.39
N LYS A 222 -13.07 -3.69 16.35
CA LYS A 222 -13.69 -4.56 17.36
C LYS A 222 -12.90 -5.84 17.67
N LEU A 223 -12.23 -6.42 16.67
CA LEU A 223 -11.49 -7.68 16.81
C LEU A 223 -10.02 -7.49 17.21
N SER A 224 -9.53 -6.25 17.29
CA SER A 224 -8.16 -5.96 17.67
C SER A 224 -7.89 -6.33 19.13
N GLY A 225 -6.75 -6.98 19.35
CA GLY A 225 -6.25 -7.38 20.66
C GLY A 225 -5.44 -6.29 21.36
N ARG A 226 -5.13 -6.51 22.65
CA ARG A 226 -4.35 -5.57 23.47
C ARG A 226 -2.97 -5.27 22.91
N SER A 227 -2.29 -6.28 22.34
CA SER A 227 -0.95 -6.11 21.74
C SER A 227 -0.97 -5.15 20.55
N ALA A 228 -2.02 -5.17 19.72
CA ALA A 228 -2.15 -4.28 18.58
C ALA A 228 -2.42 -2.82 19.02
N VAL A 229 -3.28 -2.63 20.03
CA VAL A 229 -3.55 -1.32 20.61
C VAL A 229 -2.29 -0.75 21.27
N ARG A 230 -1.55 -1.57 22.02
CA ARG A 230 -0.27 -1.20 22.62
C ARG A 230 0.74 -0.77 21.54
N ALA A 231 0.96 -1.60 20.54
CA ALA A 231 1.91 -1.30 19.45
C ALA A 231 1.56 0.03 18.75
N ARG A 232 0.26 0.27 18.51
CA ARG A 232 -0.17 1.53 17.88
C ARG A 232 0.05 2.74 18.79
N LEU A 233 -0.22 2.60 20.08
CA LEU A 233 0.03 3.66 21.06
C LEU A 233 1.53 3.95 21.19
N GLU A 234 2.39 2.93 21.20
CA GLU A 234 3.85 3.08 21.18
C GLU A 234 4.34 3.79 19.90
N GLU A 235 3.80 3.43 18.72
CA GLU A 235 4.07 4.14 17.45
C GLU A 235 3.65 5.63 17.50
N MET A 236 2.58 5.94 18.24
CA MET A 236 2.10 7.31 18.44
C MET A 236 2.88 8.06 19.53
N GLY A 237 3.85 7.40 20.20
CA GLY A 237 4.69 7.99 21.25
C GLY A 237 4.13 7.88 22.67
N TYR A 238 3.09 7.04 22.89
CA TYR A 238 2.54 6.79 24.21
C TYR A 238 3.18 5.53 24.82
N ASP A 239 3.92 5.70 25.89
CA ASP A 239 4.46 4.60 26.70
C ASP A 239 3.58 4.47 27.97
N LEU A 240 2.66 3.50 27.95
CA LEU A 240 1.71 3.27 29.03
C LEU A 240 2.19 2.16 29.96
N SER A 241 1.95 2.33 31.27
CA SER A 241 2.09 1.24 32.23
C SER A 241 1.12 0.09 31.89
N ARG A 242 1.33 -1.09 32.46
CA ARG A 242 0.46 -2.24 32.24
C ARG A 242 -0.99 -1.98 32.74
N GLU A 243 -1.15 -1.20 33.79
CA GLU A 243 -2.44 -0.84 34.37
C GLU A 243 -3.16 0.18 33.46
N ASP A 244 -2.48 1.27 33.07
CA ASP A 244 -3.02 2.28 32.16
C ASP A 244 -3.41 1.70 30.80
N LEU A 245 -2.61 0.76 30.29
CA LEU A 245 -2.93 0.06 29.05
C LEU A 245 -4.19 -0.81 29.20
N ASN A 246 -4.41 -1.45 30.35
CA ASN A 246 -5.62 -2.25 30.58
C ASN A 246 -6.89 -1.38 30.57
N ASP A 247 -6.81 -0.23 31.21
CA ASP A 247 -7.91 0.73 31.25
C ASP A 247 -8.16 1.38 29.89
N ALA A 248 -7.11 1.78 29.19
CA ALA A 248 -7.20 2.27 27.82
C ALA A 248 -7.79 1.20 26.88
N PHE A 249 -7.41 -0.05 27.06
CA PHE A 249 -7.95 -1.15 26.26
C PHE A 249 -9.43 -1.44 26.55
N ALA A 250 -9.89 -1.33 27.79
CA ALA A 250 -11.31 -1.46 28.12
C ALA A 250 -12.14 -0.40 27.41
N ARG A 251 -11.72 0.87 27.48
CA ARG A 251 -12.37 1.99 26.78
C ARG A 251 -12.31 1.85 25.25
N PHE A 252 -11.17 1.37 24.73
CA PHE A 252 -11.03 1.04 23.32
C PHE A 252 -12.09 0.02 22.88
N LYS A 253 -12.35 -1.02 23.67
CA LYS A 253 -13.37 -2.03 23.37
C LYS A 253 -14.77 -1.43 23.36
N ASP A 254 -15.11 -0.60 24.33
CA ASP A 254 -16.41 0.08 24.40
C ASP A 254 -16.62 1.00 23.18
N LEU A 255 -15.57 1.68 22.72
CA LEU A 255 -15.63 2.52 21.53
C LEU A 255 -15.73 1.68 20.25
N ALA A 256 -14.95 0.60 20.15
CA ALA A 256 -14.93 -0.30 19.00
C ALA A 256 -16.23 -1.08 18.81
N ASP A 257 -17.05 -1.24 19.87
CA ASP A 257 -18.40 -1.79 19.77
C ASP A 257 -19.40 -0.82 19.12
N ARG A 258 -19.12 0.48 19.18
CA ARG A 258 -19.97 1.56 18.65
C ARG A 258 -19.48 2.13 17.32
N LYS A 259 -18.19 2.00 17.02
CA LYS A 259 -17.52 2.57 15.85
C LYS A 259 -16.78 1.50 15.07
N ARG A 260 -17.01 1.42 13.75
CA ARG A 260 -16.46 0.36 12.89
C ARG A 260 -14.94 0.43 12.74
N GLU A 261 -14.37 1.63 12.67
CA GLU A 261 -12.94 1.88 12.52
C GLU A 261 -12.48 2.87 13.59
N ILE A 262 -11.45 2.50 14.36
CA ILE A 262 -10.86 3.33 15.40
C ILE A 262 -9.67 4.06 14.79
N THR A 263 -9.72 5.38 14.84
CA THR A 263 -8.67 6.28 14.36
C THR A 263 -7.64 6.56 15.46
N ASP A 264 -6.48 7.09 15.06
CA ASP A 264 -5.44 7.53 16.01
C ASP A 264 -5.99 8.58 17.01
N ARG A 265 -6.89 9.46 16.53
CA ARG A 265 -7.57 10.46 17.39
C ARG A 265 -8.45 9.82 18.45
N ASP A 266 -9.13 8.74 18.11
CA ASP A 266 -9.95 8.01 19.09
C ASP A 266 -9.05 7.39 20.18
N LEU A 267 -7.89 6.84 19.79
CA LEU A 267 -6.90 6.32 20.73
C LEU A 267 -6.33 7.43 21.62
N GLU A 268 -6.05 8.59 21.04
CA GLU A 268 -5.61 9.76 21.81
C GLU A 268 -6.65 10.23 22.84
N ALA A 269 -7.91 10.30 22.43
CA ALA A 269 -8.99 10.66 23.35
C ALA A 269 -9.08 9.66 24.51
N ILE A 270 -8.96 8.36 24.24
CA ILE A 270 -8.94 7.31 25.25
C ILE A 270 -7.79 7.48 26.25
N VAL A 271 -6.60 7.84 25.76
CA VAL A 271 -5.38 7.95 26.58
C VAL A 271 -5.29 9.31 27.27
N SER A 272 -5.72 10.41 26.63
CA SER A 272 -5.60 11.77 27.18
C SER A 272 -6.48 12.00 28.42
N GLU A 273 -7.52 11.22 28.60
CA GLU A 273 -8.31 11.24 29.86
C GLU A 273 -7.59 10.59 31.04
N GLN A 274 -6.56 9.76 30.80
CA GLN A 274 -5.79 9.07 31.85
C GLN A 274 -4.43 9.69 32.10
N VAL A 275 -3.76 10.12 31.03
CA VAL A 275 -2.53 10.89 31.12
C VAL A 275 -2.97 12.35 31.28
N GLN A 276 -2.99 12.87 32.50
CA GLN A 276 -2.90 14.32 32.70
C GLN A 276 -1.65 14.73 31.91
N LEU A 277 -1.84 15.25 30.69
CA LEU A 277 -0.76 15.93 29.98
C LEU A 277 -0.33 17.04 30.93
N PRO A 278 0.89 17.06 31.45
CA PRO A 278 1.37 18.20 32.19
C PRO A 278 1.20 19.41 31.30
N GLU A 279 1.07 20.57 31.87
CA GLU A 279 0.88 21.85 31.16
C GLU A 279 1.75 21.87 29.91
N ALA A 280 1.11 22.02 28.77
CA ALA A 280 1.79 22.00 27.48
C ALA A 280 2.89 23.06 27.51
N LYS A 281 4.15 22.70 27.26
CA LYS A 281 5.28 23.63 27.30
C LYS A 281 5.15 24.78 26.32
N PHE A 282 4.57 24.49 25.14
CA PHE A 282 4.39 25.48 24.09
C PHE A 282 2.88 25.69 23.82
N GLN A 283 2.47 26.94 23.73
CA GLN A 283 1.14 27.35 23.33
C GLN A 283 1.21 28.35 22.18
N LEU A 284 0.44 28.09 21.13
CA LEU A 284 0.37 28.94 19.96
C LEU A 284 -0.46 30.19 20.28
N SER A 285 0.11 31.40 20.13
CA SER A 285 -0.58 32.67 20.38
C SER A 285 -1.00 33.37 19.10
N LEU A 286 -0.16 33.32 18.03
CA LEU A 286 -0.42 33.98 16.77
C LEU A 286 0.03 33.09 15.60
N VAL A 287 -0.84 33.03 14.59
CA VAL A 287 -0.51 32.51 13.24
C VAL A 287 -0.94 33.56 12.22
N GLN A 288 0.01 34.06 11.47
CA GLN A 288 -0.25 34.92 10.31
C GLN A 288 0.55 34.43 9.13
N VAL A 289 -0.13 34.14 8.01
CA VAL A 289 0.51 33.64 6.80
C VAL A 289 0.15 34.50 5.61
N SER A 290 1.16 34.84 4.81
CA SER A 290 1.00 35.48 3.52
C SER A 290 1.49 34.53 2.43
N CYS A 291 0.62 34.17 1.51
CA CYS A 291 0.96 33.29 0.38
C CYS A 291 0.16 33.66 -0.86
N GLY A 292 0.67 33.27 -2.03
CA GLY A 292 0.06 33.50 -3.33
C GLY A 292 1.00 33.07 -4.45
N ASN A 293 0.52 33.13 -5.68
CA ASN A 293 1.31 32.69 -6.84
C ASN A 293 2.44 33.68 -7.23
N ALA A 294 2.40 34.92 -6.71
CA ALA A 294 3.38 35.98 -7.00
C ALA A 294 4.29 36.33 -5.81
N SER A 295 4.09 35.70 -4.64
CA SER A 295 4.87 35.97 -3.43
C SER A 295 5.42 34.67 -2.82
N LYS A 296 6.59 34.77 -2.17
CA LYS A 296 7.10 33.64 -1.39
C LYS A 296 6.23 33.46 -0.16
N PRO A 297 5.78 32.21 0.13
CA PRO A 297 5.03 31.93 1.35
C PRO A 297 5.83 32.34 2.58
N THR A 298 5.21 33.17 3.44
CA THR A 298 5.84 33.73 4.63
C THR A 298 4.89 33.53 5.82
N ALA A 299 5.40 33.02 6.93
CA ALA A 299 4.65 32.87 8.17
C ALA A 299 5.27 33.70 9.29
N THR A 300 4.41 34.35 10.07
CA THR A 300 4.73 34.99 11.37
C THR A 300 4.02 34.19 12.45
N ILE A 301 4.77 33.64 13.38
CA ILE A 301 4.27 32.80 14.47
C ILE A 301 4.71 33.40 15.79
N SER A 302 3.77 33.51 16.77
CA SER A 302 4.09 33.76 18.17
C SER A 302 3.80 32.50 18.99
N LEU A 303 4.78 32.13 19.81
CA LEU A 303 4.73 30.94 20.66
C LEU A 303 5.01 31.31 22.10
N LEU A 304 4.08 30.99 22.98
CA LEU A 304 4.21 31.14 24.43
C LEU A 304 4.88 29.88 24.99
N ASN A 305 6.00 30.08 25.72
CA ASN A 305 6.58 29.06 26.58
C ASN A 305 5.95 29.18 27.97
N THR A 306 5.17 28.18 28.37
CA THR A 306 4.40 28.20 29.62
C THR A 306 5.27 27.99 30.88
N GLU A 307 6.51 27.46 30.74
CA GLU A 307 7.41 27.23 31.88
C GLU A 307 7.99 28.52 32.43
N ASP A 308 8.30 29.47 31.57
CA ASP A 308 8.90 30.77 31.94
C ASP A 308 7.96 31.95 31.59
N ASN A 309 6.79 31.67 31.06
CA ASN A 309 5.77 32.63 30.62
C ASN A 309 6.34 33.69 29.64
N THR A 310 7.25 33.25 28.76
CA THR A 310 7.83 34.10 27.70
C THR A 310 7.13 33.88 26.39
N GLU A 311 6.84 34.94 25.66
CA GLU A 311 6.26 34.90 24.31
C GLU A 311 7.29 35.40 23.30
N ASP A 312 7.66 34.53 22.39
CA ASP A 312 8.61 34.84 21.31
C ASP A 312 7.91 34.79 19.95
N THR A 313 8.35 35.67 19.03
CA THR A 313 7.81 35.74 17.68
C THR A 313 8.93 35.46 16.65
N ALA A 314 8.64 34.63 15.65
CA ALA A 314 9.54 34.37 14.54
C ALA A 314 8.83 34.51 13.20
N VAL A 315 9.61 34.89 12.19
CA VAL A 315 9.18 34.93 10.80
C VAL A 315 10.01 33.98 9.97
N SER A 316 9.35 33.23 9.10
CA SER A 316 10.00 32.28 8.18
C SER A 316 9.39 32.33 6.79
N ILE A 317 10.21 31.94 5.82
CA ILE A 317 9.81 31.74 4.43
C ILE A 317 9.85 30.23 4.19
N GLY A 318 8.88 29.71 3.43
CA GLY A 318 8.81 28.30 3.07
C GLY A 318 8.51 28.10 1.58
N THR A 319 8.50 26.84 1.17
CA THR A 319 8.06 26.39 -0.16
C THR A 319 6.53 26.45 -0.31
N GLY A 320 5.81 26.42 0.82
CA GLY A 320 4.37 26.56 0.95
C GLY A 320 3.97 27.19 2.29
N PRO A 321 2.68 27.52 2.49
CA PRO A 321 2.20 28.15 3.74
C PRO A 321 2.47 27.31 4.98
N VAL A 322 2.23 25.99 4.92
CA VAL A 322 2.47 25.08 6.04
C VAL A 322 3.97 24.91 6.32
N ASP A 323 4.80 24.81 5.28
CA ASP A 323 6.25 24.73 5.42
C ASP A 323 6.82 25.98 6.10
N ALA A 324 6.36 27.18 5.70
CA ALA A 324 6.73 28.43 6.36
C ALA A 324 6.36 28.46 7.86
N VAL A 325 5.20 27.90 8.22
CA VAL A 325 4.75 27.76 9.62
C VAL A 325 5.65 26.81 10.40
N CYS A 326 5.94 25.63 9.85
CA CYS A 326 6.81 24.64 10.50
C CYS A 326 8.22 25.19 10.73
N GLU A 327 8.78 25.90 9.75
CA GLU A 327 10.08 26.56 9.87
C GLU A 327 10.10 27.65 10.96
N ALA A 328 9.02 28.45 11.06
CA ALA A 328 8.91 29.46 12.11
C ALA A 328 8.80 28.82 13.51
N LEU A 329 8.00 27.75 13.64
CA LEU A 329 7.86 27.01 14.90
C LEU A 329 9.17 26.34 15.31
N ASN A 330 9.93 25.76 14.39
CA ASN A 330 11.25 25.18 14.67
C ASN A 330 12.25 26.21 15.20
N LYS A 331 12.23 27.43 14.66
CA LYS A 331 13.08 28.53 15.17
C LYS A 331 12.75 28.91 16.60
N LEU A 332 11.46 28.89 16.96
CA LEU A 332 10.98 29.26 18.30
C LEU A 332 11.18 28.13 19.31
N ALA A 333 10.74 26.93 18.97
CA ALA A 333 10.80 25.81 19.88
C ALA A 333 12.24 25.32 20.14
N LYS A 334 13.13 25.46 19.16
CA LYS A 334 14.54 24.99 19.21
C LYS A 334 14.69 23.53 19.60
N VAL A 335 13.71 22.72 19.21
CA VAL A 335 13.67 21.28 19.44
C VAL A 335 14.00 20.56 18.15
N PRO A 336 15.18 19.94 17.98
CA PRO A 336 15.53 19.21 16.76
C PRO A 336 14.52 18.10 16.47
N ASN A 337 13.96 18.10 15.27
CA ASN A 337 13.02 17.09 14.80
C ASN A 337 13.00 17.08 13.28
N GLU A 338 12.42 16.02 12.69
CA GLU A 338 12.18 15.87 11.27
C GLU A 338 10.69 15.64 11.02
N LEU A 339 10.07 16.44 10.17
CA LEU A 339 8.69 16.23 9.74
C LEU A 339 8.64 15.04 8.77
N ILE A 340 7.94 13.98 9.15
CA ILE A 340 7.85 12.74 8.34
C ILE A 340 6.48 12.54 7.69
N GLU A 341 5.43 13.14 8.25
CA GLU A 341 4.09 13.04 7.66
C GLU A 341 3.28 14.32 7.90
N PHE A 342 2.63 14.78 6.85
CA PHE A 342 1.60 15.81 6.89
C PHE A 342 0.38 15.30 6.13
N SER A 343 -0.77 15.24 6.79
CA SER A 343 -2.03 14.74 6.23
C SER A 343 -3.18 15.68 6.57
N VAL A 344 -4.01 15.97 5.59
CA VAL A 344 -5.23 16.77 5.75
C VAL A 344 -6.42 15.94 5.31
N LYS A 345 -7.46 15.92 6.14
CA LYS A 345 -8.75 15.28 5.84
C LYS A 345 -9.88 16.29 6.04
N SER A 346 -10.84 16.34 5.14
CA SER A 346 -12.08 17.06 5.37
C SER A 346 -12.97 16.24 6.28
N VAL A 347 -13.48 16.85 7.36
CA VAL A 347 -14.35 16.20 8.35
C VAL A 347 -15.82 16.48 8.07
N THR A 348 -16.12 17.63 7.44
CA THR A 348 -17.48 18.06 7.10
C THR A 348 -17.53 18.52 5.64
N GLU A 349 -18.74 18.58 5.05
CA GLU A 349 -18.98 19.10 3.71
C GLU A 349 -19.46 20.56 3.79
N GLY A 350 -19.09 21.39 2.81
CA GLY A 350 -19.54 22.77 2.70
C GLY A 350 -18.41 23.80 2.75
N ILE A 351 -18.77 25.08 2.71
CA ILE A 351 -17.82 26.22 2.72
C ILE A 351 -17.12 26.35 4.10
N ASP A 352 -17.80 25.93 5.17
CA ASP A 352 -17.30 25.94 6.55
C ASP A 352 -16.73 24.57 6.98
N ALA A 353 -16.29 23.77 6.02
CA ALA A 353 -15.74 22.44 6.30
C ALA A 353 -14.51 22.53 7.22
N LEU A 354 -14.53 21.74 8.29
CA LEU A 354 -13.38 21.59 9.17
C LEU A 354 -12.32 20.72 8.50
N GLY A 355 -11.11 21.26 8.37
CA GLY A 355 -9.92 20.53 7.96
C GLY A 355 -9.23 19.91 9.18
N GLU A 356 -9.23 18.58 9.28
CA GLU A 356 -8.43 17.86 10.28
C GLU A 356 -7.02 17.66 9.75
N VAL A 357 -6.04 18.10 10.53
CA VAL A 357 -4.62 17.98 10.21
C VAL A 357 -3.94 17.03 11.18
N THR A 358 -3.22 16.07 10.61
CA THR A 358 -2.30 15.19 11.33
C THR A 358 -0.87 15.50 10.92
N ILE A 359 -0.01 15.74 11.90
CA ILE A 359 1.44 15.93 11.73
C ILE A 359 2.17 14.86 12.53
N ARG A 360 3.19 14.26 11.91
CA ARG A 360 4.15 13.38 12.60
C ARG A 360 5.57 13.92 12.45
N ILE A 361 6.24 14.03 13.58
CA ILE A 361 7.65 14.42 13.64
C ILE A 361 8.45 13.25 14.20
N ARG A 362 9.72 13.15 13.78
CA ARG A 362 10.65 12.10 14.23
C ARG A 362 11.84 12.72 14.96
N ARG A 363 12.27 12.07 16.05
CA ARG A 363 13.54 12.29 16.72
C ARG A 363 14.07 10.99 17.33
N ASP A 364 15.35 10.69 17.14
CA ASP A 364 16.02 9.51 17.71
C ASP A 364 15.25 8.19 17.48
N ASN A 365 14.76 7.96 16.25
CA ASN A 365 13.92 6.82 15.84
C ASN A 365 12.53 6.74 16.50
N LYS A 366 12.13 7.70 17.33
CA LYS A 366 10.77 7.81 17.88
C LYS A 366 9.93 8.79 17.07
N ILE A 367 8.65 8.46 16.91
CA ILE A 367 7.68 9.28 16.16
C ILE A 367 6.70 9.89 17.14
N TYR A 368 6.45 11.18 17.00
CA TYR A 368 5.49 11.95 17.81
C TYR A 368 4.43 12.55 16.89
N SER A 369 3.17 12.26 17.17
CA SER A 369 2.05 12.71 16.37
C SER A 369 1.34 13.89 17.04
N GLY A 370 0.88 14.85 16.26
CA GLY A 370 0.01 15.92 16.70
C GLY A 370 -1.19 16.07 15.79
N HIS A 371 -2.34 16.39 16.34
CA HIS A 371 -3.59 16.53 15.61
C HIS A 371 -4.28 17.85 16.00
N SER A 372 -4.94 18.46 15.04
CA SER A 372 -5.81 19.61 15.25
C SER A 372 -6.85 19.70 14.13
N ALA A 373 -7.97 20.34 14.39
CA ALA A 373 -9.00 20.63 13.41
C ALA A 373 -9.39 22.09 13.49
N ASP A 374 -9.47 22.76 12.34
CA ASP A 374 -9.91 24.14 12.21
C ASP A 374 -10.53 24.34 10.83
N THR A 375 -11.31 25.42 10.67
CA THR A 375 -11.78 25.88 9.35
C THR A 375 -10.63 26.41 8.50
N ASP A 376 -9.56 26.92 9.12
CA ASP A 376 -8.31 27.27 8.48
C ASP A 376 -7.28 26.14 8.64
N VAL A 377 -7.01 25.46 7.54
CA VAL A 377 -6.06 24.32 7.48
C VAL A 377 -4.65 24.72 7.94
N VAL A 378 -4.25 25.98 7.76
CA VAL A 378 -2.93 26.47 8.16
C VAL A 378 -2.87 26.62 9.68
N VAL A 379 -3.94 27.15 10.30
CA VAL A 379 -4.07 27.21 11.76
C VAL A 379 -4.14 25.81 12.36
N ALA A 380 -4.90 24.89 11.74
CA ALA A 380 -4.94 23.49 12.15
C ALA A 380 -3.54 22.85 12.07
N ALA A 381 -2.78 23.13 11.01
CA ALA A 381 -1.42 22.61 10.86
C ALA A 381 -0.46 23.14 11.93
N ALA A 382 -0.53 24.44 12.23
CA ALA A 382 0.27 25.06 13.29
C ALA A 382 0.00 24.41 14.65
N ASN A 383 -1.26 24.27 15.02
CA ASN A 383 -1.67 23.65 16.29
C ASN A 383 -1.26 22.16 16.34
N ALA A 384 -1.44 21.42 15.25
CA ALA A 384 -1.01 20.02 15.16
C ALA A 384 0.50 19.87 15.38
N TYR A 385 1.30 20.78 14.79
CA TYR A 385 2.75 20.76 14.95
C TYR A 385 3.17 21.05 16.39
N VAL A 386 2.58 22.08 17.02
CA VAL A 386 2.82 22.42 18.43
C VAL A 386 2.45 21.26 19.36
N ASN A 387 1.35 20.55 19.07
CA ASN A 387 0.95 19.37 19.82
C ASN A 387 1.98 18.24 19.69
N ALA A 388 2.55 18.01 18.51
CA ALA A 388 3.61 17.03 18.31
C ALA A 388 4.90 17.41 19.06
N LEU A 389 5.29 18.69 19.03
CA LEU A 389 6.45 19.21 19.79
C LEU A 389 6.27 19.06 21.31
N ASN A 390 5.11 19.36 21.84
CA ASN A 390 4.82 19.19 23.27
C ASN A 390 4.96 17.74 23.72
N ARG A 391 4.50 16.78 22.90
CA ARG A 391 4.69 15.35 23.18
C ARG A 391 6.14 14.92 23.15
N LEU A 392 6.90 15.42 22.17
CA LEU A 392 8.33 15.15 22.09
C LEU A 392 9.06 15.62 23.36
N VAL A 393 8.87 16.89 23.74
CA VAL A 393 9.51 17.48 24.90
C VAL A 393 9.11 16.77 26.21
N PHE A 394 7.84 16.39 26.36
CA PHE A 394 7.37 15.63 27.50
C PHE A 394 8.05 14.26 27.63
N SER A 395 8.14 13.53 26.49
CA SER A 395 8.82 12.22 26.45
C SER A 395 10.28 12.32 26.86
N GLU A 396 10.98 13.40 26.45
CA GLU A 396 12.39 13.61 26.82
C GLU A 396 12.55 13.93 28.31
N LYS A 397 11.67 14.73 28.89
CA LYS A 397 11.69 14.99 30.34
C LYS A 397 11.49 13.73 31.16
N LYS A 398 10.56 12.84 30.74
CA LYS A 398 10.31 11.57 31.43
C LYS A 398 11.53 10.64 31.38
N ASN A 399 12.22 10.55 30.22
CA ASN A 399 13.44 9.75 30.08
C ASN A 399 14.64 10.29 30.87
N SER A 400 14.70 11.61 31.12
CA SER A 400 15.77 12.22 31.93
C SER A 400 15.56 12.02 33.44
N ILE A 401 14.33 11.74 33.89
CA ILE A 401 14.00 11.52 35.31
C ILE A 401 14.23 10.04 35.73
N HIS A 402 14.21 9.08 34.78
CA HIS A 402 14.45 7.65 35.02
C HIS A 402 15.56 7.07 34.12
N PRO A 403 16.85 7.32 34.36
CA PRO A 403 17.96 6.80 33.54
C PRO A 403 18.33 5.35 33.80
N GLN A 404 17.60 4.55 34.55
CA GLN A 404 17.96 3.20 34.93
C GLN A 404 16.92 2.17 34.53
N PHE A 405 16.99 1.67 33.29
CA PHE A 405 16.44 0.31 32.97
C PHE A 405 16.97 -0.29 31.66
N ASP A 406 17.79 0.42 30.87
CA ASP A 406 18.30 -0.11 29.58
C ASP A 406 19.62 -0.91 29.68
N SER A 407 20.09 -1.25 30.88
CA SER A 407 21.39 -1.96 31.06
C SER A 407 21.28 -3.43 31.48
N LEU A 408 20.11 -4.03 31.52
CA LEU A 408 19.93 -5.43 31.98
C LEU A 408 19.58 -6.47 30.91
N GLU A 409 19.31 -6.09 29.66
CA GLU A 409 19.04 -7.06 28.60
C GLU A 409 20.27 -7.51 27.78
N ASN A 410 21.46 -7.00 28.05
CA ASN A 410 22.69 -7.38 27.32
C ASN A 410 23.66 -8.30 28.10
N SER A 411 23.26 -8.88 29.24
CA SER A 411 24.11 -9.77 30.01
C SER A 411 23.87 -11.27 29.90
N ASP A 412 22.77 -11.70 29.22
CA ASP A 412 22.42 -13.12 29.14
C ASP A 412 22.83 -13.85 27.84
N SER A 413 23.57 -13.21 26.93
CA SER A 413 24.06 -13.86 25.72
C SER A 413 25.48 -14.44 25.80
N LYS A 414 26.08 -14.55 27.00
CA LYS A 414 27.47 -15.06 27.17
C LYS A 414 27.62 -16.39 27.86
N PHE A 415 26.57 -17.16 28.10
CA PHE A 415 26.69 -18.50 28.64
C PHE A 415 26.03 -19.55 27.76
N LEU A 416 26.55 -19.85 26.60
CA LEU A 416 26.39 -21.13 25.90
C LEU A 416 27.45 -21.24 24.80
N SER A 417 28.71 -21.35 25.19
CA SER A 417 29.73 -21.94 24.32
C SER A 417 30.69 -22.72 25.20
N ASN A 418 30.49 -24.00 25.30
CA ASN A 418 31.62 -24.95 25.43
C ASN A 418 31.20 -26.35 24.94
N PRO A 419 31.97 -26.93 24.04
CA PRO A 419 31.76 -28.28 23.54
C PRO A 419 32.58 -29.27 24.36
N THR A 420 32.02 -30.42 24.69
CA THR A 420 32.84 -31.61 24.99
C THR A 420 32.06 -32.88 24.66
N ASN A 421 32.72 -33.65 23.79
CA ASN A 421 32.63 -35.07 23.45
C ASN A 421 31.51 -35.50 22.54
#